data_1fc371bb5619bf08609cfd70e1aca3e9
#
_entry.id   1fc371bb5619bf08609cfd70e1aca3e9
#
_cell.length_a   1.000
_cell.length_b   1.000
_cell.length_c   1.000
_cell.angle_alpha   90.00
_cell.angle_beta   90.00
_cell.angle_gamma   90.00
#
_symmetry.space_group_name_H-M   'P 1'
#
loop_
_entity.id
_entity.type
_entity.pdbx_description
1 polymer ?
#
loop_
_entity_poly.entity_id
_entity_poly.type
_entity_poly.pdbx_seq_one_letter_code
_entity_poly.pdbx_strand_id
1 'polypeptide(L)'
;MLYIIANELAGSGAGAETLRRVKALLEERRIPYECRVTEWAGHATELAREAADSGKTEIVSLGGDGTNFEIVNGLGGRFAKLYFVPCGTGNDFVRMLNLPRDPVDAFRAQLDGKPRRIDVGEVNEFHFLNVSGCGFDADVLRQADRFKKLGKGLLPYLLGIFAALKSFRPMTVEWTENGQTVKKDVTIYTLGNGSYFGGGMKAVPHAVIDDGKFDRIIADAMGRGTILRMLSKFIPGKHTSLPQVREDRCTEVTLRCPGMTVNIDGELFQMDEARYRIIPGAIEIRA
;
A
#
# COMPACT_ATOMS: atom_id res chain seq x y z
N MET A 1 2.66 -13.99 -22.42
CA MET A 1 4.00 -14.34 -21.83
C MET A 1 4.14 -13.52 -20.55
N LEU A 2 4.36 -14.18 -19.43
CA LEU A 2 4.52 -13.49 -18.14
C LEU A 2 5.88 -12.78 -18.04
N TYR A 3 5.89 -11.59 -17.45
CA TYR A 3 7.11 -10.85 -17.15
C TYR A 3 7.28 -10.77 -15.62
N ILE A 4 8.27 -11.48 -15.10
CA ILE A 4 8.51 -11.58 -13.66
C ILE A 4 9.51 -10.51 -13.24
N ILE A 5 9.12 -9.66 -12.30
CA ILE A 5 9.98 -8.73 -11.60
C ILE A 5 10.16 -9.29 -10.18
N ALA A 6 11.37 -9.74 -9.86
CA ALA A 6 11.62 -10.48 -8.64
C ALA A 6 12.60 -9.76 -7.72
N ASN A 7 12.20 -9.56 -6.47
CA ASN A 7 13.09 -9.14 -5.39
C ASN A 7 13.50 -10.36 -4.54
N GLU A 8 14.67 -10.92 -4.83
CA GLU A 8 15.20 -12.10 -4.13
C GLU A 8 15.50 -11.85 -2.65
N LEU A 9 15.75 -10.58 -2.27
CA LEU A 9 16.03 -10.20 -0.88
C LEU A 9 14.75 -10.03 -0.03
N ALA A 10 13.57 -10.02 -0.66
CA ALA A 10 12.31 -9.89 0.05
C ALA A 10 12.13 -11.00 1.12
N GLY A 11 11.46 -10.66 2.21
CA GLY A 11 11.17 -11.60 3.30
C GLY A 11 12.43 -12.13 4.02
N SER A 12 13.50 -11.34 4.07
CA SER A 12 14.81 -11.74 4.63
C SER A 12 15.48 -12.88 3.82
N GLY A 13 15.38 -12.81 2.49
CA GLY A 13 15.99 -13.76 1.56
C GLY A 13 15.06 -14.92 1.11
N ALA A 14 13.83 -14.98 1.58
CA ALA A 14 12.86 -15.99 1.13
C ALA A 14 12.46 -15.82 -0.35
N GLY A 15 12.70 -14.64 -0.93
CA GLY A 15 12.38 -14.34 -2.33
C GLY A 15 13.11 -15.24 -3.33
N ALA A 16 14.40 -15.51 -3.13
CA ALA A 16 15.19 -16.38 -4.02
C ALA A 16 14.63 -17.81 -4.10
N GLU A 17 14.33 -18.42 -2.96
CA GLU A 17 13.73 -19.77 -2.92
C GLU A 17 12.31 -19.76 -3.53
N THR A 18 11.53 -18.73 -3.25
CA THR A 18 10.20 -18.57 -3.83
C THR A 18 10.28 -18.43 -5.36
N LEU A 19 11.23 -17.64 -5.87
CA LEU A 19 11.43 -17.48 -7.32
C LEU A 19 11.76 -18.83 -7.98
N ARG A 20 12.63 -19.63 -7.36
CA ARG A 20 12.95 -20.97 -7.87
C ARG A 20 11.71 -21.85 -7.97
N ARG A 21 10.85 -21.85 -6.94
CA ARG A 21 9.59 -22.62 -6.92
C ARG A 21 8.57 -22.09 -7.93
N VAL A 22 8.48 -20.77 -8.12
CA VAL A 22 7.62 -20.15 -9.14
C VAL A 22 8.05 -20.55 -10.55
N LYS A 23 9.37 -20.51 -10.84
CA LYS A 23 9.89 -20.95 -12.15
C LYS A 23 9.54 -22.41 -12.41
N ALA A 24 9.75 -23.31 -11.45
CA ALA A 24 9.40 -24.72 -11.56
C ALA A 24 7.89 -24.92 -11.87
N LEU A 25 7.01 -24.18 -11.21
CA LEU A 25 5.56 -24.21 -11.49
C LEU A 25 5.23 -23.77 -12.92
N LEU A 26 5.89 -22.70 -13.41
CA LEU A 26 5.65 -22.20 -14.77
C LEU A 26 6.17 -23.20 -15.84
N GLU A 27 7.30 -23.84 -15.60
CA GLU A 27 7.86 -24.90 -16.45
C GLU A 27 6.94 -26.12 -16.48
N GLU A 28 6.46 -26.59 -15.33
CA GLU A 28 5.48 -27.69 -15.22
C GLU A 28 4.21 -27.39 -16.05
N ARG A 29 3.71 -26.15 -15.94
CA ARG A 29 2.52 -25.70 -16.68
C ARG A 29 2.79 -25.26 -18.11
N ARG A 30 4.04 -25.27 -18.57
CA ARG A 30 4.49 -24.81 -19.89
C ARG A 30 4.06 -23.38 -20.20
N ILE A 31 4.06 -22.51 -19.19
CA ILE A 31 3.74 -21.08 -19.34
C ILE A 31 5.04 -20.33 -19.64
N PRO A 32 5.13 -19.67 -20.81
CA PRO A 32 6.32 -18.90 -21.17
C PRO A 32 6.47 -17.65 -20.29
N TYR A 33 7.69 -17.40 -19.83
CA TYR A 33 8.01 -16.25 -19.01
C TYR A 33 9.38 -15.65 -19.33
N GLU A 34 9.54 -14.37 -19.02
CA GLU A 34 10.82 -13.67 -18.89
C GLU A 34 10.98 -13.25 -17.44
N CYS A 35 12.18 -13.31 -16.88
CA CYS A 35 12.43 -12.98 -15.49
C CYS A 35 13.57 -11.98 -15.36
N ARG A 36 13.31 -10.91 -14.61
CA ARG A 36 14.29 -9.90 -14.21
C ARG A 36 14.33 -9.83 -12.68
N VAL A 37 15.55 -9.85 -12.14
CA VAL A 37 15.78 -9.73 -10.70
C VAL A 37 16.16 -8.28 -10.39
N THR A 38 15.61 -7.72 -9.31
CA THR A 38 15.98 -6.38 -8.86
C THR A 38 17.34 -6.38 -8.18
N GLU A 39 18.16 -5.38 -8.44
CA GLU A 39 19.54 -5.28 -7.94
C GLU A 39 19.69 -4.17 -6.89
N TRP A 40 18.82 -3.13 -6.92
CA TRP A 40 18.82 -2.01 -5.98
C TRP A 40 17.39 -1.55 -5.69
N ALA A 41 17.22 -0.68 -4.71
CA ALA A 41 15.94 -0.03 -4.42
C ALA A 41 15.56 0.92 -5.58
N GLY A 42 14.31 0.83 -6.05
CA GLY A 42 13.83 1.55 -7.24
C GLY A 42 13.96 0.78 -8.54
N HIS A 43 14.75 -0.32 -8.61
CA HIS A 43 14.96 -1.05 -9.86
C HIS A 43 13.66 -1.70 -10.37
N ALA A 44 12.73 -2.11 -9.50
CA ALA A 44 11.45 -2.65 -9.96
C ALA A 44 10.60 -1.59 -10.68
N THR A 45 10.75 -0.30 -10.34
CA THR A 45 10.12 0.82 -11.05
C THR A 45 10.66 0.93 -12.49
N GLU A 46 11.97 0.82 -12.67
CA GLU A 46 12.61 0.88 -13.98
C GLU A 46 12.17 -0.31 -14.85
N LEU A 47 12.25 -1.54 -14.29
CA LEU A 47 11.84 -2.76 -14.98
C LEU A 47 10.35 -2.75 -15.37
N ALA A 48 9.48 -2.25 -14.51
CA ALA A 48 8.05 -2.14 -14.80
C ALA A 48 7.77 -1.11 -15.91
N ARG A 49 8.51 0.01 -15.93
CA ARG A 49 8.44 1.01 -16.98
C ARG A 49 8.90 0.45 -18.32
N GLU A 50 10.06 -0.21 -18.35
CA GLU A 50 10.57 -0.88 -19.55
C GLU A 50 9.59 -1.94 -20.09
N ALA A 51 8.98 -2.73 -19.19
CA ALA A 51 7.97 -3.71 -19.55
C ALA A 51 6.77 -3.04 -20.23
N ALA A 52 6.23 -1.98 -19.62
CA ALA A 52 5.10 -1.25 -20.14
C ALA A 52 5.43 -0.57 -21.49
N ASP A 53 6.62 0.04 -21.63
CA ASP A 53 7.09 0.68 -22.88
C ASP A 53 7.27 -0.33 -24.00
N SER A 54 7.64 -1.57 -23.67
CA SER A 54 7.75 -2.69 -24.63
C SER A 54 6.43 -3.45 -24.86
N GLY A 55 5.31 -2.95 -24.34
CA GLY A 55 3.98 -3.55 -24.52
C GLY A 55 3.72 -4.83 -23.71
N LYS A 56 4.54 -5.13 -22.71
CA LYS A 56 4.30 -6.25 -21.79
C LYS A 56 3.25 -5.83 -20.78
N THR A 57 2.13 -6.55 -20.75
CA THR A 57 0.98 -6.23 -19.91
C THR A 57 0.71 -7.25 -18.83
N GLU A 58 1.37 -8.40 -18.82
CA GLU A 58 1.19 -9.48 -17.82
C GLU A 58 2.43 -9.54 -16.92
N ILE A 59 2.36 -8.90 -15.76
CA ILE A 59 3.49 -8.70 -14.85
C ILE A 59 3.29 -9.52 -13.58
N VAL A 60 4.33 -10.23 -13.16
CA VAL A 60 4.38 -10.95 -11.88
C VAL A 60 5.25 -10.17 -10.92
N SER A 61 4.66 -9.67 -9.85
CA SER A 61 5.38 -9.03 -8.75
C SER A 61 5.77 -10.09 -7.72
N LEU A 62 7.05 -10.46 -7.67
CA LEU A 62 7.59 -11.33 -6.64
C LEU A 62 8.35 -10.49 -5.62
N GLY A 63 7.71 -10.23 -4.48
CA GLY A 63 8.28 -9.36 -3.47
C GLY A 63 7.32 -9.06 -2.31
N GLY A 64 7.52 -7.92 -1.67
CA GLY A 64 6.64 -7.37 -0.64
C GLY A 64 5.95 -6.08 -1.09
N ASP A 65 5.39 -5.34 -0.12
CA ASP A 65 4.66 -4.10 -0.39
C ASP A 65 5.51 -3.07 -1.12
N GLY A 66 6.79 -2.90 -0.77
CA GLY A 66 7.70 -2.00 -1.48
C GLY A 66 7.93 -2.40 -2.95
N THR A 67 8.06 -3.70 -3.26
CA THR A 67 8.17 -4.17 -4.65
C THR A 67 6.88 -3.88 -5.43
N ASN A 68 5.71 -4.08 -4.81
CA ASN A 68 4.43 -3.76 -5.41
C ASN A 68 4.31 -2.25 -5.69
N PHE A 69 4.70 -1.42 -4.72
CA PHE A 69 4.74 0.04 -4.85
C PHE A 69 5.63 0.48 -6.02
N GLU A 70 6.86 -0.04 -6.10
CA GLU A 70 7.78 0.26 -7.20
C GLU A 70 7.20 -0.13 -8.57
N ILE A 71 6.59 -1.33 -8.69
CA ILE A 71 6.00 -1.80 -9.95
C ILE A 71 4.84 -0.90 -10.38
N VAL A 72 3.92 -0.58 -9.47
CA VAL A 72 2.74 0.26 -9.80
C VAL A 72 3.18 1.66 -10.22
N ASN A 73 4.21 2.22 -9.59
CA ASN A 73 4.80 3.51 -9.99
C ASN A 73 5.53 3.42 -11.33
N GLY A 74 6.19 2.31 -11.64
CA GLY A 74 6.79 2.09 -12.96
C GLY A 74 5.75 2.00 -14.09
N LEU A 75 4.58 1.44 -13.78
CA LEU A 75 3.45 1.39 -14.70
C LEU A 75 2.87 2.80 -14.99
N GLY A 76 2.95 3.72 -14.04
CA GLY A 76 2.51 5.10 -14.23
C GLY A 76 1.04 5.23 -14.63
N GLY A 77 0.14 4.50 -14.01
CA GLY A 77 -1.29 4.49 -14.32
C GLY A 77 -1.68 3.73 -15.59
N ARG A 78 -0.72 3.16 -16.34
CA ARG A 78 -1.00 2.33 -17.51
C ARG A 78 -1.62 1.00 -17.10
N PHE A 79 -2.56 0.52 -17.92
CA PHE A 79 -3.20 -0.78 -17.67
C PHE A 79 -2.20 -1.93 -17.70
N ALA A 80 -2.27 -2.79 -16.68
CA ALA A 80 -1.53 -4.04 -16.60
C ALA A 80 -2.34 -5.12 -15.89
N LYS A 81 -1.99 -6.39 -16.17
CA LYS A 81 -2.43 -7.55 -15.39
C LYS A 81 -1.33 -7.87 -14.40
N LEU A 82 -1.64 -7.76 -13.11
CA LEU A 82 -0.69 -8.05 -12.05
C LEU A 82 -1.01 -9.37 -11.35
N TYR A 83 0.04 -10.15 -11.15
CA TYR A 83 0.04 -11.34 -10.31
C TYR A 83 0.98 -11.08 -9.13
N PHE A 84 0.52 -11.36 -7.92
CA PHE A 84 1.28 -11.13 -6.70
C PHE A 84 1.83 -12.44 -6.15
N VAL A 85 3.14 -12.46 -5.90
CA VAL A 85 3.83 -13.54 -5.18
C VAL A 85 4.35 -12.96 -3.87
N PRO A 86 3.59 -13.07 -2.76
CA PRO A 86 3.85 -12.32 -1.53
C PRO A 86 5.01 -12.92 -0.74
N CYS A 87 6.20 -12.36 -0.88
CA CYS A 87 7.41 -12.75 -0.15
C CYS A 87 7.77 -11.78 0.98
N GLY A 88 7.07 -10.65 1.10
CA GLY A 88 7.34 -9.63 2.10
C GLY A 88 6.86 -9.99 3.51
N THR A 89 7.22 -9.14 4.48
CA THR A 89 6.80 -9.31 5.88
C THR A 89 5.37 -8.80 6.13
N GLY A 90 4.95 -7.71 5.47
CA GLY A 90 3.63 -7.09 5.62
C GLY A 90 2.61 -7.73 4.69
N ASN A 91 2.86 -7.62 3.40
CA ASN A 91 1.98 -8.03 2.31
C ASN A 91 0.55 -7.48 2.49
N ASP A 92 0.48 -6.20 2.85
CA ASP A 92 -0.74 -5.56 3.33
C ASP A 92 -1.82 -5.49 2.24
N PHE A 93 -1.44 -5.15 0.99
CA PHE A 93 -2.40 -5.15 -0.11
C PHE A 93 -2.90 -6.57 -0.44
N VAL A 94 -2.02 -7.55 -0.47
CA VAL A 94 -2.36 -8.94 -0.84
C VAL A 94 -3.36 -9.57 0.15
N ARG A 95 -3.41 -9.09 1.39
CA ARG A 95 -4.44 -9.49 2.38
C ARG A 95 -5.87 -9.22 1.91
N MET A 96 -6.07 -8.19 1.05
CA MET A 96 -7.38 -7.88 0.46
C MET A 96 -7.85 -8.95 -0.53
N LEU A 97 -6.92 -9.71 -1.10
CA LEU A 97 -7.19 -10.64 -2.19
C LEU A 97 -7.59 -12.05 -1.72
N ASN A 98 -7.57 -12.30 -0.40
CA ASN A 98 -7.90 -13.60 0.21
C ASN A 98 -7.14 -14.79 -0.40
N LEU A 99 -5.90 -14.57 -0.84
CA LEU A 99 -5.05 -15.58 -1.43
C LEU A 99 -4.48 -16.56 -0.38
N PRO A 100 -4.07 -17.76 -0.79
CA PRO A 100 -3.33 -18.70 0.07
C PRO A 100 -2.11 -18.04 0.73
N ARG A 101 -1.71 -18.57 1.90
CA ARG A 101 -0.56 -18.02 2.64
C ARG A 101 0.80 -18.37 2.02
N ASP A 102 0.91 -19.56 1.41
CA ASP A 102 2.14 -19.92 0.68
C ASP A 102 2.22 -19.08 -0.61
N PRO A 103 3.35 -18.41 -0.87
CA PRO A 103 3.49 -17.53 -2.03
C PRO A 103 3.27 -18.22 -3.38
N VAL A 104 3.68 -19.49 -3.51
CA VAL A 104 3.53 -20.26 -4.75
C VAL A 104 2.10 -20.71 -4.93
N ASP A 105 1.42 -21.11 -3.86
CA ASP A 105 -0.01 -21.44 -3.90
C ASP A 105 -0.87 -20.20 -4.17
N ALA A 106 -0.48 -19.04 -3.62
CA ALA A 106 -1.11 -17.77 -3.96
C ALA A 106 -0.98 -17.45 -5.46
N PHE A 107 0.19 -17.67 -6.03
CA PHE A 107 0.40 -17.47 -7.46
C PHE A 107 -0.35 -18.49 -8.31
N ARG A 108 -0.35 -19.76 -7.91
CA ARG A 108 -1.12 -20.82 -8.57
C ARG A 108 -2.61 -20.49 -8.60
N ALA A 109 -3.18 -20.05 -7.49
CA ALA A 109 -4.58 -19.64 -7.41
C ALA A 109 -4.89 -18.48 -8.38
N GLN A 110 -3.98 -17.52 -8.52
CA GLN A 110 -4.16 -16.42 -9.46
C GLN A 110 -4.05 -16.87 -10.93
N LEU A 111 -3.19 -17.84 -11.26
CA LEU A 111 -3.13 -18.37 -12.64
C LEU A 111 -4.46 -18.99 -13.07
N ASP A 112 -5.17 -19.60 -12.12
CA ASP A 112 -6.45 -20.29 -12.35
C ASP A 112 -7.67 -19.38 -12.02
N GLY A 113 -7.44 -18.20 -11.43
CA GLY A 113 -8.46 -17.28 -10.96
C GLY A 113 -9.19 -16.54 -12.08
N LYS A 114 -10.29 -15.88 -11.72
CA LYS A 114 -11.07 -15.05 -12.64
C LYS A 114 -10.50 -13.63 -12.71
N PRO A 115 -10.54 -12.98 -13.88
CA PRO A 115 -10.10 -11.60 -13.99
C PRO A 115 -11.04 -10.67 -13.20
N ARG A 116 -10.44 -9.74 -12.45
CA ARG A 116 -11.11 -8.65 -11.73
C ARG A 116 -10.30 -7.38 -11.93
N ARG A 117 -10.95 -6.31 -12.34
CA ARG A 117 -10.31 -5.00 -12.40
C ARG A 117 -10.37 -4.34 -11.04
N ILE A 118 -9.27 -3.72 -10.66
CA ILE A 118 -9.14 -2.97 -9.42
C ILE A 118 -8.67 -1.54 -9.71
N ASP A 119 -8.98 -0.67 -8.80
CA ASP A 119 -8.62 0.72 -8.86
C ASP A 119 -7.18 0.95 -8.37
N VAL A 120 -6.61 2.09 -8.74
CA VAL A 120 -5.31 2.56 -8.29
C VAL A 120 -5.47 3.97 -7.77
N GLY A 121 -4.96 4.25 -6.58
CA GLY A 121 -4.86 5.62 -6.10
C GLY A 121 -3.68 6.33 -6.74
N GLU A 122 -3.89 7.61 -7.08
CA GLU A 122 -2.85 8.54 -7.53
C GLU A 122 -2.71 9.67 -6.51
N VAL A 123 -1.49 10.05 -6.20
CA VAL A 123 -1.17 11.26 -5.44
C VAL A 123 0.02 11.95 -6.08
N ASN A 124 -0.21 13.14 -6.64
CA ASN A 124 0.74 13.85 -7.49
C ASN A 124 1.26 12.92 -8.62
N GLU A 125 2.56 12.61 -8.64
CA GLU A 125 3.18 11.69 -9.60
C GLU A 125 3.21 10.23 -9.15
N PHE A 126 2.79 9.93 -7.91
CA PHE A 126 2.86 8.59 -7.35
C PHE A 126 1.54 7.84 -7.45
N HIS A 127 1.66 6.51 -7.52
CA HIS A 127 0.54 5.58 -7.56
C HIS A 127 0.59 4.63 -6.38
N PHE A 128 -0.56 4.24 -5.83
CA PHE A 128 -0.65 3.33 -4.71
C PHE A 128 -1.84 2.37 -4.81
N LEU A 129 -1.67 1.18 -4.26
CA LEU A 129 -2.68 0.12 -4.27
C LEU A 129 -3.53 0.11 -3.00
N ASN A 130 -2.95 0.52 -1.90
CA ASN A 130 -3.53 0.28 -0.58
C ASN A 130 -3.95 1.57 0.12
N VAL A 131 -3.02 2.26 0.75
CA VAL A 131 -3.34 3.39 1.64
C VAL A 131 -2.34 4.52 1.47
N SER A 132 -2.84 5.75 1.40
CA SER A 132 -2.01 6.95 1.51
C SER A 132 -2.60 7.92 2.52
N GLY A 133 -1.75 8.64 3.25
CA GLY A 133 -2.21 9.59 4.24
C GLY A 133 -1.11 10.37 4.93
N CYS A 134 -1.50 11.26 5.83
CA CYS A 134 -0.59 12.11 6.57
C CYS A 134 -1.01 12.24 8.04
N GLY A 135 -0.07 12.62 8.89
CA GLY A 135 -0.27 12.81 10.32
C GLY A 135 0.45 11.74 11.14
N PHE A 136 -0.23 11.24 12.15
CA PHE A 136 0.36 10.29 13.11
C PHE A 136 0.83 8.97 12.47
N ASP A 137 0.18 8.51 11.41
CA ASP A 137 0.57 7.32 10.66
C ASP A 137 1.95 7.46 10.02
N ALA A 138 2.24 8.61 9.40
CA ALA A 138 3.56 8.91 8.83
C ALA A 138 4.64 9.01 9.91
N ASP A 139 4.33 9.59 11.09
CA ASP A 139 5.24 9.62 12.22
C ASP A 139 5.53 8.22 12.77
N VAL A 140 4.51 7.38 12.88
CA VAL A 140 4.65 5.98 13.30
C VAL A 140 5.55 5.22 12.34
N LEU A 141 5.35 5.36 11.04
CA LEU A 141 6.14 4.68 10.02
C LEU A 141 7.62 5.07 10.11
N ARG A 142 7.89 6.39 10.23
CA ARG A 142 9.25 6.92 10.42
C ARG A 142 9.94 6.33 11.64
N GLN A 143 9.21 6.16 12.76
CA GLN A 143 9.76 5.56 13.96
C GLN A 143 9.89 4.03 13.83
N ALA A 144 8.92 3.37 13.19
CA ALA A 144 8.92 1.92 13.01
C ALA A 144 10.16 1.42 12.24
N ASP A 145 10.66 2.20 11.29
CA ASP A 145 11.89 1.87 10.54
C ASP A 145 13.09 1.61 11.45
N ARG A 146 13.19 2.32 12.57
CA ARG A 146 14.26 2.12 13.56
C ARG A 146 14.18 0.77 14.28
N PHE A 147 13.00 0.17 14.30
CA PHE A 147 12.71 -1.07 15.00
C PHE A 147 12.60 -2.28 14.08
N LYS A 148 12.72 -2.12 12.76
CA LYS A 148 12.61 -3.22 11.77
C LYS A 148 13.57 -4.39 12.07
N LYS A 149 14.74 -4.09 12.67
CA LYS A 149 15.73 -5.11 13.06
C LYS A 149 15.34 -5.90 14.31
N LEU A 150 14.41 -5.39 15.13
CA LEU A 150 14.02 -6.03 16.41
C LEU A 150 12.89 -7.04 16.28
N GLY A 151 12.24 -7.13 15.11
CA GLY A 151 11.14 -8.07 14.88
C GLY A 151 10.52 -7.96 13.51
N LYS A 152 9.55 -8.85 13.23
CA LYS A 152 8.80 -8.91 11.97
C LYS A 152 7.31 -8.59 12.22
N GLY A 153 6.59 -8.25 11.15
CA GLY A 153 5.15 -7.99 11.19
C GLY A 153 4.78 -6.73 11.99
N LEU A 154 3.83 -6.85 12.89
CA LEU A 154 3.24 -5.71 13.62
C LEU A 154 4.16 -5.11 14.71
N LEU A 155 5.13 -5.87 15.25
CA LEU A 155 5.94 -5.44 16.39
C LEU A 155 6.73 -4.13 16.16
N PRO A 156 7.45 -3.92 15.04
CA PRO A 156 8.12 -2.65 14.76
C PRO A 156 7.16 -1.46 14.76
N TYR A 157 5.95 -1.65 14.24
CA TYR A 157 4.93 -0.60 14.20
C TYR A 157 4.39 -0.27 15.58
N LEU A 158 4.16 -1.25 16.45
CA LEU A 158 3.76 -1.00 17.84
C LEU A 158 4.82 -0.19 18.59
N LEU A 159 6.10 -0.55 18.43
CA LEU A 159 7.20 0.21 19.00
C LEU A 159 7.28 1.62 18.39
N GLY A 160 7.05 1.74 17.09
CA GLY A 160 6.95 3.02 16.38
C GLY A 160 5.86 3.91 16.91
N ILE A 161 4.68 3.36 17.22
CA ILE A 161 3.55 4.08 17.82
C ILE A 161 3.97 4.71 19.17
N PHE A 162 4.57 3.92 20.08
CA PHE A 162 5.01 4.44 21.38
C PHE A 162 6.11 5.50 21.23
N ALA A 163 7.01 5.34 20.26
CA ALA A 163 8.06 6.33 19.99
C ALA A 163 7.47 7.61 19.39
N ALA A 164 6.56 7.51 18.42
CA ALA A 164 5.89 8.65 17.80
C ALA A 164 5.05 9.45 18.81
N LEU A 165 4.35 8.78 19.72
CA LEU A 165 3.55 9.44 20.75
C LEU A 165 4.34 10.43 21.62
N LYS A 166 5.65 10.24 21.81
CA LYS A 166 6.48 11.12 22.65
C LYS A 166 6.56 12.56 22.11
N SER A 167 6.61 12.70 20.77
CA SER A 167 6.74 14.00 20.10
C SER A 167 5.50 14.43 19.34
N PHE A 168 4.47 13.59 19.31
CA PHE A 168 3.28 13.81 18.51
C PHE A 168 2.56 15.13 18.86
N ARG A 169 2.19 15.85 17.82
CA ARG A 169 1.26 16.99 17.82
C ARG A 169 0.30 16.85 16.66
N PRO A 170 -1.00 17.16 16.83
CA PRO A 170 -1.91 17.28 15.71
C PRO A 170 -1.39 18.25 14.66
N MET A 171 -1.70 18.00 13.40
CA MET A 171 -1.32 18.85 12.28
C MET A 171 -2.54 19.59 11.73
N THR A 172 -2.35 20.83 11.32
CA THR A 172 -3.39 21.60 10.64
C THR A 172 -3.36 21.29 9.16
N VAL A 173 -4.38 20.62 8.64
CA VAL A 173 -4.53 20.29 7.22
C VAL A 173 -5.66 21.12 6.64
N GLU A 174 -5.42 21.68 5.47
CA GLU A 174 -6.43 22.26 4.61
C GLU A 174 -6.73 21.28 3.47
N TRP A 175 -8.00 20.97 3.24
CA TRP A 175 -8.37 20.15 2.07
C TRP A 175 -9.47 20.77 1.28
N THR A 176 -9.37 20.63 -0.04
CA THR A 176 -10.34 21.11 -1.01
C THR A 176 -10.94 19.94 -1.77
N GLU A 177 -12.26 19.88 -1.78
CA GLU A 177 -13.06 18.87 -2.48
C GLU A 177 -14.33 19.53 -3.02
N ASN A 178 -14.69 19.26 -4.28
CA ASN A 178 -15.90 19.83 -4.92
C ASN A 178 -16.02 21.37 -4.78
N GLY A 179 -14.89 22.08 -4.83
CA GLY A 179 -14.84 23.54 -4.68
C GLY A 179 -15.01 24.05 -3.25
N GLN A 180 -15.19 23.18 -2.27
CA GLN A 180 -15.25 23.53 -0.85
C GLN A 180 -13.92 23.29 -0.18
N THR A 181 -13.48 24.24 0.62
CA THR A 181 -12.25 24.15 1.39
C THR A 181 -12.54 24.09 2.89
N VAL A 182 -11.94 23.12 3.56
CA VAL A 182 -12.03 22.93 5.00
C VAL A 182 -10.60 22.97 5.56
N LYS A 183 -10.41 23.69 6.67
CA LYS A 183 -9.15 23.72 7.42
C LYS A 183 -9.40 23.26 8.84
N LYS A 184 -8.66 22.23 9.28
CA LYS A 184 -8.88 21.62 10.59
C LYS A 184 -7.60 20.98 11.13
N ASP A 185 -7.50 20.94 12.45
CA ASP A 185 -6.47 20.15 13.13
C ASP A 185 -6.89 18.68 13.17
N VAL A 186 -6.01 17.81 12.69
CA VAL A 186 -6.25 16.37 12.61
C VAL A 186 -5.10 15.58 13.24
N THR A 187 -5.41 14.41 13.73
CA THR A 187 -4.44 13.40 14.14
C THR A 187 -3.99 12.58 12.94
N ILE A 188 -4.94 12.18 12.08
CA ILE A 188 -4.72 11.38 10.87
C ILE A 188 -5.67 11.87 9.79
N TYR A 189 -5.18 11.96 8.57
CA TYR A 189 -5.96 12.05 7.35
C TYR A 189 -5.48 10.98 6.39
N THR A 190 -6.33 10.00 6.10
CA THR A 190 -5.97 8.81 5.34
C THR A 190 -6.99 8.53 4.26
N LEU A 191 -6.52 8.16 3.09
CA LEU A 191 -7.28 7.70 1.93
C LEU A 191 -6.92 6.26 1.64
N GLY A 192 -7.89 5.38 1.64
CA GLY A 192 -7.72 3.97 1.32
C GLY A 192 -8.38 3.61 0.01
N ASN A 193 -7.60 3.01 -0.89
CA ASN A 193 -8.08 2.14 -1.93
C ASN A 193 -8.18 0.71 -1.37
N GLY A 194 -7.21 0.30 -0.54
CA GLY A 194 -7.24 -0.90 0.28
C GLY A 194 -7.40 -0.60 1.77
N SER A 195 -7.43 -1.67 2.59
CA SER A 195 -7.77 -1.57 4.02
C SER A 195 -6.58 -1.56 4.97
N TYR A 196 -5.44 -2.13 4.58
CA TYR A 196 -4.38 -2.48 5.52
C TYR A 196 -3.13 -1.66 5.33
N PHE A 197 -2.44 -1.36 6.44
CA PHE A 197 -1.07 -0.88 6.41
C PHE A 197 -0.32 -1.36 7.67
N GLY A 198 1.01 -1.19 7.69
CA GLY A 198 1.80 -1.41 8.88
C GLY A 198 1.84 -2.86 9.36
N GLY A 199 1.77 -3.84 8.43
CA GLY A 199 1.85 -5.25 8.75
C GLY A 199 0.56 -5.87 9.26
N GLY A 200 -0.60 -5.36 8.82
CA GLY A 200 -1.93 -5.92 9.08
C GLY A 200 -2.85 -5.10 9.97
N MET A 201 -2.52 -3.83 10.24
CA MET A 201 -3.48 -2.91 10.87
C MET A 201 -4.55 -2.51 9.88
N LYS A 202 -5.81 -2.63 10.27
CA LYS A 202 -6.96 -2.34 9.40
C LYS A 202 -7.34 -0.86 9.49
N ALA A 203 -6.56 0.00 8.82
CA ALA A 203 -6.69 1.44 8.91
C ALA A 203 -7.94 2.00 8.23
N VAL A 204 -8.33 1.41 7.10
CA VAL A 204 -9.52 1.80 6.33
C VAL A 204 -10.40 0.55 6.18
N PRO A 205 -11.21 0.22 7.22
CA PRO A 205 -11.80 -1.10 7.35
C PRO A 205 -12.86 -1.46 6.30
N HIS A 206 -13.46 -0.44 5.65
CA HIS A 206 -14.54 -0.64 4.69
C HIS A 206 -14.10 -0.38 3.23
N ALA A 207 -12.80 -0.22 2.99
CA ALA A 207 -12.28 0.03 1.65
C ALA A 207 -12.62 -1.08 0.67
N VAL A 208 -13.02 -0.67 -0.54
CA VAL A 208 -13.40 -1.54 -1.66
C VAL A 208 -12.52 -1.18 -2.84
N ILE A 209 -11.72 -2.14 -3.33
CA ILE A 209 -10.66 -1.91 -4.31
C ILE A 209 -11.13 -1.75 -5.76
N ASP A 210 -12.44 -1.77 -6.04
CA ASP A 210 -13.01 -1.76 -7.39
C ASP A 210 -14.35 -1.01 -7.50
N ASP A 211 -14.60 -0.03 -6.64
CA ASP A 211 -15.83 0.79 -6.67
C ASP A 211 -15.61 2.22 -7.19
N GLY A 212 -14.39 2.54 -7.63
CA GLY A 212 -14.02 3.84 -8.19
C GLY A 212 -13.93 4.96 -7.15
N LYS A 213 -13.71 4.64 -5.87
CA LYS A 213 -13.67 5.62 -4.78
C LYS A 213 -12.55 5.34 -3.79
N PHE A 214 -12.11 6.39 -3.13
CA PHE A 214 -11.38 6.26 -1.88
C PHE A 214 -12.36 6.20 -0.70
N ASP A 215 -12.11 5.30 0.23
CA ASP A 215 -12.64 5.41 1.59
C ASP A 215 -11.70 6.29 2.42
N ARG A 216 -12.22 7.39 2.96
CA ARG A 216 -11.43 8.39 3.69
C ARG A 216 -11.68 8.31 5.18
N ILE A 217 -10.61 8.28 5.95
CA ILE A 217 -10.62 8.33 7.41
C ILE A 217 -9.99 9.65 7.87
N ILE A 218 -10.73 10.44 8.61
CA ILE A 218 -10.25 11.65 9.26
C ILE A 218 -10.42 11.47 10.76
N ALA A 219 -9.32 11.48 11.50
CA ALA A 219 -9.35 11.49 12.96
C ALA A 219 -9.04 12.90 13.44
N ASP A 220 -9.98 13.48 14.20
CA ASP A 220 -9.85 14.81 14.79
C ASP A 220 -8.61 14.93 15.67
N ALA A 221 -8.19 16.14 15.96
CA ALA A 221 -7.08 16.39 16.85
C ALA A 221 -7.31 15.76 18.22
N MET A 222 -6.41 14.90 18.64
CA MET A 222 -6.51 14.15 19.89
C MET A 222 -5.24 14.24 20.72
N GLY A 223 -5.42 14.20 22.04
CA GLY A 223 -4.29 14.06 22.97
C GLY A 223 -3.72 12.63 22.96
N ARG A 224 -2.44 12.52 23.33
CA ARG A 224 -1.67 11.24 23.37
C ARG A 224 -2.36 10.13 24.14
N GLY A 225 -3.00 10.42 25.28
CA GLY A 225 -3.73 9.44 26.06
C GLY A 225 -4.98 8.88 25.36
N THR A 226 -5.64 9.70 24.53
CA THR A 226 -6.76 9.26 23.70
C THR A 226 -6.30 8.36 22.59
N ILE A 227 -5.21 8.73 21.89
CA ILE A 227 -4.60 7.89 20.84
C ILE A 227 -4.25 6.52 21.39
N LEU A 228 -3.58 6.47 22.55
CA LEU A 228 -3.19 5.20 23.19
C LEU A 228 -4.41 4.30 23.48
N ARG A 229 -5.50 4.87 24.01
CA ARG A 229 -6.73 4.12 24.24
C ARG A 229 -7.40 3.62 22.97
N MET A 230 -7.24 4.36 21.86
CA MET A 230 -7.83 3.99 20.57
C MET A 230 -7.08 2.85 19.87
N LEU A 231 -5.82 2.57 20.19
CA LEU A 231 -5.02 1.52 19.52
C LEU A 231 -5.69 0.15 19.52
N SER A 232 -6.33 -0.24 20.62
CA SER A 232 -7.05 -1.50 20.72
C SER A 232 -8.24 -1.61 19.74
N LYS A 233 -8.78 -0.48 19.32
CA LYS A 233 -9.85 -0.40 18.31
C LYS A 233 -9.29 -0.20 16.90
N PHE A 234 -8.15 0.48 16.77
CA PHE A 234 -7.53 0.79 15.49
C PHE A 234 -7.00 -0.47 14.80
N ILE A 235 -6.25 -1.30 15.51
CA ILE A 235 -5.66 -2.52 14.96
C ILE A 235 -6.73 -3.42 14.28
N PRO A 236 -7.86 -3.75 14.93
CA PRO A 236 -8.91 -4.57 14.31
C PRO A 236 -9.89 -3.79 13.42
N GLY A 237 -9.65 -2.48 13.15
CA GLY A 237 -10.51 -1.66 12.30
C GLY A 237 -11.83 -1.21 12.94
N LYS A 238 -11.93 -1.21 14.27
CA LYS A 238 -13.14 -0.78 15.00
C LYS A 238 -13.14 0.71 15.39
N HIS A 239 -12.15 1.46 14.95
CA HIS A 239 -11.98 2.88 15.29
C HIS A 239 -12.98 3.79 14.59
N THR A 240 -13.57 3.37 13.47
CA THR A 240 -14.59 4.15 12.74
C THR A 240 -15.88 4.36 13.56
N SER A 241 -16.11 3.54 14.59
CA SER A 241 -17.22 3.73 15.53
C SER A 241 -17.00 4.83 16.57
N LEU A 242 -15.85 5.48 16.57
CA LEU A 242 -15.49 6.49 17.57
C LEU A 242 -15.96 7.89 17.12
N PRO A 243 -16.50 8.73 18.02
CA PRO A 243 -17.02 10.04 17.64
C PRO A 243 -15.96 11.03 17.12
N GLN A 244 -14.67 10.74 17.38
CA GLN A 244 -13.55 11.55 16.88
C GLN A 244 -13.09 11.13 15.48
N VAL A 245 -13.64 10.04 14.93
CA VAL A 245 -13.26 9.50 13.62
C VAL A 245 -14.44 9.67 12.68
N ARG A 246 -14.19 10.35 11.59
CA ARG A 246 -15.12 10.46 10.47
C ARG A 246 -14.66 9.51 9.37
N GLU A 247 -15.59 8.78 8.81
CA GLU A 247 -15.43 7.96 7.62
C GLU A 247 -16.39 8.44 6.53
N ASP A 248 -15.86 8.71 5.36
CA ASP A 248 -16.64 9.05 4.17
C ASP A 248 -15.89 8.64 2.90
N ARG A 249 -16.41 9.00 1.72
CA ARG A 249 -15.85 8.60 0.42
C ARG A 249 -15.64 9.79 -0.49
N CYS A 250 -14.56 9.72 -1.28
CA CYS A 250 -14.30 10.71 -2.32
C CYS A 250 -13.63 10.06 -3.53
N THR A 251 -13.65 10.75 -4.67
CA THR A 251 -12.93 10.34 -5.89
C THR A 251 -11.66 11.15 -6.09
N GLU A 252 -11.68 12.40 -5.58
CA GLU A 252 -10.55 13.31 -5.65
C GLU A 252 -10.55 14.25 -4.45
N VAL A 253 -9.39 14.66 -4.00
CA VAL A 253 -9.22 15.68 -2.97
C VAL A 253 -7.81 16.25 -3.03
N THR A 254 -7.67 17.54 -2.76
CA THR A 254 -6.36 18.19 -2.62
C THR A 254 -6.11 18.54 -1.15
N LEU A 255 -5.02 18.05 -0.60
CA LEU A 255 -4.55 18.39 0.76
C LEU A 255 -3.43 19.42 0.68
N ARG A 256 -3.43 20.37 1.61
CA ARG A 256 -2.36 21.35 1.79
C ARG A 256 -1.95 21.43 3.24
N CYS A 257 -0.66 21.27 3.48
CA CYS A 257 -0.01 21.53 4.75
C CYS A 257 1.50 21.67 4.50
N PRO A 258 2.09 22.84 4.75
CA PRO A 258 3.52 23.08 4.50
C PRO A 258 4.40 22.05 5.21
N GLY A 259 5.29 21.40 4.45
CA GLY A 259 6.24 20.40 4.96
C GLY A 259 5.60 19.12 5.48
N MET A 260 4.38 18.76 5.06
CA MET A 260 3.77 17.51 5.49
C MET A 260 4.54 16.30 4.99
N THR A 261 4.60 15.28 5.82
CA THR A 261 5.05 13.95 5.41
C THR A 261 3.83 13.12 5.05
N VAL A 262 3.82 12.61 3.83
CA VAL A 262 2.79 11.73 3.31
C VAL A 262 3.32 10.31 3.26
N ASN A 263 2.58 9.39 3.83
CA ASN A 263 2.76 7.95 3.68
C ASN A 263 2.03 7.51 2.40
N ILE A 264 2.70 6.79 1.51
CA ILE A 264 2.14 6.22 0.28
C ILE A 264 2.54 4.74 0.24
N ASP A 265 1.62 3.83 0.53
CA ASP A 265 1.85 2.37 0.62
C ASP A 265 3.06 1.95 1.47
N GLY A 266 3.41 2.75 2.48
CA GLY A 266 4.52 2.48 3.39
C GLY A 266 5.81 3.24 3.08
N GLU A 267 5.86 4.03 1.99
CA GLU A 267 6.96 4.92 1.66
C GLU A 267 6.63 6.36 2.07
N LEU A 268 7.64 7.11 2.54
CA LEU A 268 7.45 8.46 3.09
C LEU A 268 7.98 9.53 2.15
N PHE A 269 7.13 10.48 1.82
CA PHE A 269 7.45 11.62 0.96
C PHE A 269 7.15 12.94 1.67
N GLN A 270 7.98 13.96 1.44
CA GLN A 270 7.72 15.32 1.92
C GLN A 270 7.13 16.15 0.79
N MET A 271 6.01 16.84 1.07
CA MET A 271 5.36 17.72 0.12
C MET A 271 4.52 18.78 0.84
N ASP A 272 4.23 19.88 0.16
CA ASP A 272 3.36 20.94 0.67
C ASP A 272 1.90 20.77 0.23
N GLU A 273 1.72 20.07 -0.90
CA GLU A 273 0.42 19.79 -1.50
C GLU A 273 0.37 18.35 -2.02
N ALA A 274 -0.71 17.66 -1.71
CA ALA A 274 -1.01 16.30 -2.19
C ALA A 274 -2.35 16.31 -2.92
N ARG A 275 -2.34 16.09 -4.22
CA ARG A 275 -3.52 15.97 -5.08
C ARG A 275 -3.83 14.52 -5.30
N TYR A 276 -4.94 14.07 -4.73
CA TYR A 276 -5.39 12.68 -4.83
C TYR A 276 -6.45 12.53 -5.88
N ARG A 277 -6.36 11.43 -6.64
CA ARG A 277 -7.37 10.98 -7.58
C ARG A 277 -7.40 9.47 -7.64
N ILE A 278 -8.60 8.86 -7.71
CA ILE A 278 -8.73 7.44 -8.02
C ILE A 278 -8.67 7.21 -9.53
N ILE A 279 -8.01 6.14 -9.98
CA ILE A 279 -7.98 5.68 -11.37
C ILE A 279 -8.75 4.35 -11.43
N PRO A 280 -10.03 4.37 -11.83
CA PRO A 280 -10.86 3.17 -11.81
C PRO A 280 -10.37 2.10 -12.78
N GLY A 281 -10.35 0.86 -12.33
CA GLY A 281 -10.08 -0.32 -13.17
C GLY A 281 -8.70 -0.32 -13.83
N ALA A 282 -7.72 0.39 -13.28
CA ALA A 282 -6.40 0.56 -13.87
C ALA A 282 -5.58 -0.73 -13.93
N ILE A 283 -5.80 -1.65 -13.00
CA ILE A 283 -5.09 -2.93 -12.92
C ILE A 283 -6.10 -4.09 -13.00
N GLU A 284 -5.75 -5.12 -13.75
CA GLU A 284 -6.43 -6.41 -13.69
C GLU A 284 -5.64 -7.36 -12.80
N ILE A 285 -6.31 -7.96 -11.85
CA ILE A 285 -5.81 -9.06 -11.04
C ILE A 285 -6.60 -10.33 -11.35
N ARG A 286 -6.13 -11.46 -10.82
CA ARG A 286 -6.90 -12.70 -10.83
C ARG A 286 -7.07 -13.21 -9.39
N ALA A 287 -8.33 -13.43 -9.00
CA ALA A 287 -8.69 -13.88 -7.65
C ALA A 287 -9.92 -14.80 -7.68
#